data_ae7394708256324183f80e699124f03a
#
_entry.id   ae7394708256324183f80e699124f03a
#
_cell.length_a   1.000
_cell.length_b   1.000
_cell.length_c   1.000
_cell.angle_alpha   90.00
_cell.angle_beta   90.00
_cell.angle_gamma   90.00
#
_symmetry.space_group_name_H-M   'P 1'
#
loop_
_entity.id
_entity.type
_entity.pdbx_description
1 polymer ?
#
loop_
_entity_poly.entity_id
_entity_poly.type
_entity_poly.pdbx_seq_one_letter_code
_entity_poly.pdbx_strand_id
1 'polypeptide(L)'
;MRPVIHAALALAVIAGASGSAHAQSRTTKVGEVGKLVTQAKNAVSGWKLQARLYHAGGGGATGNDSLGCKPVPLRTVAVDPRVVPKRTKLFIKETVGMKLPGGARHDGIWYASDTGGGIKGTKIDLFTGHGRGSMQPAMLHNLKTLTVSSAGTFKGCPPSGTTYAKADTAKG
;
A
#
# COMPACT_ATOMS: atom_id res chain seq x y z
N MET A 1 65.95 20.39 -40.99
CA MET A 1 65.69 19.15 -41.69
C MET A 1 64.39 18.62 -41.14
N ARG A 2 63.31 18.64 -41.88
CA ARG A 2 61.95 18.12 -41.46
C ARG A 2 61.69 16.88 -42.29
N PRO A 3 61.29 15.73 -41.70
CA PRO A 3 60.77 14.64 -42.47
C PRO A 3 59.23 14.80 -42.69
N VAL A 4 58.82 14.62 -43.92
CA VAL A 4 57.45 14.61 -44.40
C VAL A 4 56.90 13.26 -44.12
N ILE A 5 55.80 13.21 -43.37
CA ILE A 5 55.06 11.98 -43.08
C ILE A 5 53.91 11.86 -44.09
N HIS A 6 53.94 10.82 -44.91
CA HIS A 6 52.86 10.48 -45.85
C HIS A 6 51.70 9.84 -45.12
N ALA A 7 50.52 10.46 -45.21
CA ALA A 7 49.28 9.87 -44.75
C ALA A 7 48.76 8.87 -45.80
N ALA A 8 48.73 7.59 -45.47
CA ALA A 8 48.08 6.58 -46.27
C ALA A 8 46.57 6.57 -45.98
N LEU A 9 45.77 6.87 -47.00
CA LEU A 9 44.31 6.84 -46.94
C LEU A 9 43.86 5.38 -47.15
N ALA A 10 43.41 4.73 -46.10
CA ALA A 10 42.81 3.40 -46.19
C ALA A 10 41.28 3.52 -46.41
N LEU A 11 40.83 3.15 -47.60
CA LEU A 11 39.42 3.06 -47.93
C LEU A 11 38.83 1.79 -47.29
N ALA A 12 38.03 1.93 -46.25
CA ALA A 12 37.28 0.83 -45.70
C ALA A 12 35.95 0.68 -46.44
N VAL A 13 35.82 -0.40 -47.18
CA VAL A 13 34.55 -0.83 -47.80
C VAL A 13 33.64 -1.36 -46.70
N ILE A 14 32.56 -0.65 -46.37
CA ILE A 14 31.56 -1.11 -45.44
C ILE A 14 30.59 -1.99 -46.23
N ALA A 15 30.72 -3.32 -46.08
CA ALA A 15 29.71 -4.27 -46.52
C ALA A 15 28.40 -4.08 -45.73
N GLY A 16 27.34 -3.72 -46.46
CA GLY A 16 26.02 -3.56 -45.89
C GLY A 16 25.47 -4.87 -45.37
N ALA A 17 25.41 -5.05 -44.08
CA ALA A 17 24.61 -6.09 -43.45
C ALA A 17 23.16 -5.52 -43.29
N SER A 18 22.28 -5.99 -44.17
CA SER A 18 20.81 -5.80 -44.06
C SER A 18 20.28 -6.56 -42.83
N GLY A 19 20.48 -6.02 -41.65
CA GLY A 19 19.86 -6.48 -40.44
C GLY A 19 18.41 -6.04 -40.41
N SER A 20 17.48 -6.94 -40.69
CA SER A 20 16.05 -6.75 -40.45
C SER A 20 15.85 -6.40 -38.99
N ALA A 21 15.70 -5.12 -38.69
CA ALA A 21 15.24 -4.66 -37.38
C ALA A 21 13.83 -5.23 -37.16
N HIS A 22 13.74 -6.35 -36.47
CA HIS A 22 12.49 -6.78 -35.86
C HIS A 22 12.08 -5.68 -34.87
N ALA A 23 11.22 -4.79 -35.31
CA ALA A 23 10.50 -3.90 -34.45
C ALA A 23 9.63 -4.77 -33.53
N GLN A 24 10.18 -5.14 -32.37
CA GLN A 24 9.36 -5.69 -31.30
C GLN A 24 8.38 -4.59 -30.92
N SER A 25 7.18 -4.68 -31.48
CA SER A 25 6.02 -3.95 -31.05
C SER A 25 5.87 -4.21 -29.55
N ARG A 26 6.31 -3.26 -28.74
CA ARG A 26 6.00 -3.19 -27.33
C ARG A 26 4.51 -2.88 -27.26
N THR A 27 3.70 -3.88 -27.37
CA THR A 27 2.29 -3.83 -27.00
C THR A 27 2.28 -3.63 -25.49
N THR A 28 2.47 -2.40 -25.05
CA THR A 28 2.22 -2.01 -23.67
C THR A 28 0.75 -2.34 -23.47
N LYS A 29 0.48 -3.37 -22.67
CA LYS A 29 -0.88 -3.85 -22.45
C LYS A 29 -1.67 -2.66 -21.91
N VAL A 30 -2.63 -2.17 -22.68
CA VAL A 30 -3.48 -1.01 -22.35
C VAL A 30 -4.07 -1.14 -20.92
N GLY A 31 -4.30 -2.38 -20.46
CA GLY A 31 -4.71 -2.68 -19.11
C GLY A 31 -3.69 -2.35 -18.00
N GLU A 32 -2.40 -2.38 -18.31
CA GLU A 32 -1.34 -2.09 -17.33
C GLU A 32 -1.16 -0.59 -17.13
N VAL A 33 -1.23 0.17 -18.22
CA VAL A 33 -1.25 1.64 -18.18
C VAL A 33 -2.51 2.13 -17.46
N GLY A 34 -3.68 1.53 -17.74
CA GLY A 34 -4.92 1.85 -17.04
C GLY A 34 -4.83 1.63 -15.52
N LYS A 35 -4.19 0.53 -15.09
CA LYS A 35 -3.93 0.27 -13.65
C LYS A 35 -3.02 1.31 -13.02
N LEU A 36 -1.93 1.67 -13.69
CA LEU A 36 -0.98 2.68 -13.20
C LEU A 36 -1.64 4.06 -13.09
N VAL A 37 -2.45 4.46 -14.07
CA VAL A 37 -3.18 5.73 -14.04
C VAL A 37 -4.22 5.74 -12.90
N THR A 38 -4.93 4.63 -12.70
CA THR A 38 -5.90 4.52 -11.60
C THR A 38 -5.20 4.55 -10.24
N GLN A 39 -4.06 3.86 -10.10
CA GLN A 39 -3.24 3.91 -8.89
C GLN A 39 -2.70 5.31 -8.60
N ALA A 40 -2.22 6.02 -9.63
CA ALA A 40 -1.75 7.39 -9.49
C ALA A 40 -2.87 8.35 -9.08
N LYS A 41 -4.05 8.23 -9.68
CA LYS A 41 -5.24 9.01 -9.30
C LYS A 41 -5.66 8.76 -7.85
N ASN A 42 -5.67 7.51 -7.42
CA ASN A 42 -6.03 7.14 -6.05
C ASN A 42 -4.99 7.57 -5.01
N ALA A 43 -3.71 7.63 -5.39
CA ALA A 43 -2.65 8.17 -4.55
C ALA A 43 -2.82 9.68 -4.30
N VAL A 44 -3.40 10.40 -5.26
CA VAL A 44 -3.62 11.86 -5.17
C VAL A 44 -5.00 12.20 -4.60
N SER A 45 -6.05 11.44 -4.98
CA SER A 45 -7.45 11.75 -4.62
C SER A 45 -7.99 10.98 -3.40
N GLY A 46 -7.30 9.94 -2.95
CA GLY A 46 -7.75 9.07 -1.88
C GLY A 46 -8.92 8.15 -2.27
N TRP A 47 -9.37 7.35 -1.30
CA TRP A 47 -10.49 6.43 -1.45
C TRP A 47 -11.60 6.76 -0.45
N LYS A 48 -12.83 6.44 -0.82
CA LYS A 48 -13.96 6.34 0.09
C LYS A 48 -14.24 4.85 0.29
N LEU A 49 -13.87 4.32 1.47
CA LEU A 49 -13.93 2.89 1.76
C LEU A 49 -14.86 2.62 2.95
N GLN A 50 -15.74 1.62 2.81
CA GLN A 50 -16.61 1.19 3.90
C GLN A 50 -15.82 0.29 4.85
N ALA A 51 -15.70 0.73 6.09
CA ALA A 51 -15.00 -0.03 7.13
C ALA A 51 -15.90 -1.10 7.73
N ARG A 52 -15.26 -2.23 8.03
CA ARG A 52 -15.74 -3.27 8.93
C ARG A 52 -14.69 -3.52 10.00
N LEU A 53 -15.04 -4.28 11.00
CA LEU A 53 -14.14 -4.65 12.09
C LEU A 53 -14.06 -6.17 12.20
N TYR A 54 -12.84 -6.67 12.40
CA TYR A 54 -12.63 -8.08 12.69
C TYR A 54 -11.61 -8.28 13.82
N HIS A 55 -11.67 -9.45 14.45
CA HIS A 55 -10.79 -9.79 15.56
C HIS A 55 -10.36 -11.27 15.50
N ALA A 56 -9.27 -11.61 16.12
CA ALA A 56 -8.88 -13.00 16.37
C ALA A 56 -9.75 -13.62 17.48
N GLY A 57 -9.89 -14.93 17.46
CA GLY A 57 -10.72 -15.63 18.46
C GLY A 57 -12.22 -15.57 18.15
N GLY A 58 -12.61 -15.88 16.91
CA GLY A 58 -14.01 -16.00 16.49
C GLY A 58 -14.51 -14.87 15.58
N GLY A 59 -13.67 -13.87 15.29
CA GLY A 59 -14.01 -12.73 14.42
C GLY A 59 -13.38 -12.75 13.03
N GLY A 60 -13.01 -13.93 12.52
CA GLY A 60 -12.51 -14.10 11.15
C GLY A 60 -11.00 -14.20 11.01
N ALA A 61 -10.20 -13.77 11.99
CA ALA A 61 -8.75 -13.91 11.97
C ALA A 61 -8.33 -15.24 12.62
N THR A 62 -7.73 -16.13 11.84
CA THR A 62 -7.34 -17.49 12.30
C THR A 62 -5.83 -17.75 12.26
N GLY A 63 -5.02 -16.77 11.97
CA GLY A 63 -3.57 -16.97 11.84
C GLY A 63 -2.85 -15.72 11.39
N ASN A 64 -1.86 -15.92 10.52
CA ASN A 64 -1.14 -14.81 9.89
C ASN A 64 -2.01 -14.12 8.83
N ASP A 65 -1.70 -12.86 8.56
CA ASP A 65 -2.31 -12.10 7.49
C ASP A 65 -1.85 -12.58 6.09
N SER A 66 -2.37 -11.99 5.05
CA SER A 66 -2.07 -12.40 3.66
C SER A 66 -0.64 -12.09 3.19
N LEU A 67 0.17 -11.42 4.01
CA LEU A 67 1.61 -11.25 3.80
C LEU A 67 2.43 -12.28 4.59
N GLY A 68 1.79 -13.16 5.37
CA GLY A 68 2.44 -14.10 6.27
C GLY A 68 2.87 -13.47 7.60
N CYS A 69 2.42 -12.27 7.90
CA CYS A 69 2.74 -11.54 9.12
C CYS A 69 1.68 -11.78 10.20
N LYS A 70 2.10 -11.69 11.46
CA LYS A 70 1.14 -11.65 12.57
C LYS A 70 0.35 -10.33 12.49
N PRO A 71 -0.99 -10.36 12.44
CA PRO A 71 -1.78 -9.15 12.41
C PRO A 71 -1.53 -8.28 13.63
N VAL A 72 -1.36 -6.97 13.41
CA VAL A 72 -1.10 -5.99 14.48
C VAL A 72 -2.41 -5.28 14.82
N PRO A 73 -2.89 -5.36 16.08
CA PRO A 73 -4.12 -4.69 16.50
C PRO A 73 -4.12 -3.20 16.17
N LEU A 74 -5.22 -2.71 15.59
CA LEU A 74 -5.43 -1.31 15.23
C LEU A 74 -4.34 -0.76 14.28
N ARG A 75 -3.74 -1.67 13.48
CA ARG A 75 -2.75 -1.34 12.42
C ARG A 75 -2.95 -2.15 11.16
N THR A 76 -3.24 -3.44 11.27
CA THR A 76 -3.53 -4.30 10.12
C THR A 76 -4.90 -3.99 9.56
N VAL A 77 -4.99 -3.88 8.24
CA VAL A 77 -6.25 -3.76 7.53
C VAL A 77 -6.30 -4.73 6.35
N ALA A 78 -7.42 -5.44 6.24
CA ALA A 78 -7.72 -6.26 5.09
C ALA A 78 -8.37 -5.41 3.99
N VAL A 79 -7.91 -5.61 2.76
CA VAL A 79 -8.31 -4.82 1.59
C VAL A 79 -8.60 -5.73 0.38
N ASP A 80 -9.28 -5.18 -0.62
CA ASP A 80 -9.27 -5.74 -1.97
C ASP A 80 -8.00 -5.24 -2.70
N PRO A 81 -7.05 -6.13 -3.03
CA PRO A 81 -5.78 -5.70 -3.64
C PRO A 81 -5.93 -5.12 -5.05
N ARG A 82 -7.13 -5.25 -5.67
CA ARG A 82 -7.45 -4.60 -6.94
C ARG A 82 -7.78 -3.11 -6.78
N VAL A 83 -8.16 -2.69 -5.57
CA VAL A 83 -8.51 -1.31 -5.22
C VAL A 83 -7.38 -0.65 -4.44
N VAL A 84 -6.94 -1.30 -3.36
CA VAL A 84 -5.82 -0.87 -2.54
C VAL A 84 -4.73 -1.95 -2.61
N PRO A 85 -3.59 -1.68 -3.25
CA PRO A 85 -2.50 -2.66 -3.32
C PRO A 85 -2.02 -3.08 -1.93
N LYS A 86 -1.73 -4.36 -1.75
CA LYS A 86 -1.03 -4.83 -0.54
C LYS A 86 0.27 -4.06 -0.35
N ARG A 87 0.73 -3.90 0.88
CA ARG A 87 1.90 -3.10 1.28
C ARG A 87 1.71 -1.59 1.12
N THR A 88 0.47 -1.12 0.90
CA THR A 88 0.17 0.30 1.02
C THR A 88 0.05 0.68 2.50
N LYS A 89 0.78 1.70 2.92
CA LYS A 89 0.54 2.41 4.17
C LYS A 89 -0.61 3.38 3.94
N LEU A 90 -1.67 3.24 4.72
CA LEU A 90 -2.89 4.02 4.59
C LEU A 90 -2.98 5.05 5.70
N PHE A 91 -3.48 6.23 5.36
CA PHE A 91 -3.95 7.21 6.34
C PHE A 91 -5.47 7.24 6.29
N ILE A 92 -6.10 6.89 7.41
CA ILE A 92 -7.56 6.90 7.58
C ILE A 92 -7.92 8.06 8.48
N LYS A 93 -8.43 9.12 7.89
CA LYS A 93 -8.66 10.42 8.55
C LYS A 93 -9.49 10.29 9.82
N GLU A 94 -10.59 9.55 9.76
CA GLU A 94 -11.57 9.43 10.85
C GLU A 94 -11.03 8.66 12.06
N THR A 95 -9.93 7.93 11.91
CA THR A 95 -9.30 7.19 13.02
C THR A 95 -8.26 8.01 13.77
N VAL A 96 -7.93 9.22 13.30
CA VAL A 96 -7.03 10.14 14.02
C VAL A 96 -7.65 10.53 15.35
N GLY A 97 -6.90 10.40 16.43
CA GLY A 97 -7.35 10.75 17.77
C GLY A 97 -8.28 9.72 18.42
N MET A 98 -8.58 8.59 17.76
CA MET A 98 -9.33 7.50 18.35
C MET A 98 -8.65 7.02 19.63
N LYS A 99 -9.41 6.97 20.73
CA LYS A 99 -8.90 6.55 22.05
C LYS A 99 -8.52 5.08 22.02
N LEU A 100 -7.34 4.75 22.49
CA LEU A 100 -6.80 3.40 22.53
C LEU A 100 -6.67 2.91 23.97
N PRO A 101 -6.62 1.60 24.19
CA PRO A 101 -6.26 1.05 25.49
C PRO A 101 -4.93 1.67 25.99
N GLY A 102 -4.87 2.01 27.28
CA GLY A 102 -3.68 2.68 27.84
C GLY A 102 -3.63 4.19 27.64
N GLY A 103 -4.71 4.83 27.11
CA GLY A 103 -4.82 6.29 27.01
C GLY A 103 -4.16 6.93 25.80
N ALA A 104 -3.45 6.15 24.99
CA ALA A 104 -2.87 6.64 23.74
C ALA A 104 -3.96 7.00 22.71
N ARG A 105 -3.58 7.74 21.68
CA ARG A 105 -4.46 8.08 20.57
C ARG A 105 -3.91 7.57 19.25
N HIS A 106 -4.80 7.08 18.40
CA HIS A 106 -4.46 6.59 17.07
C HIS A 106 -4.02 7.74 16.16
N ASP A 107 -2.99 7.51 15.38
CA ASP A 107 -2.41 8.50 14.45
C ASP A 107 -3.03 8.47 13.04
N GLY A 108 -4.00 7.60 12.81
CA GLY A 108 -4.64 7.41 11.51
C GLY A 108 -3.89 6.46 10.57
N ILE A 109 -2.70 5.95 10.95
CA ILE A 109 -1.89 5.09 10.08
C ILE A 109 -2.28 3.63 10.21
N TRP A 110 -2.54 3.00 9.06
CA TRP A 110 -2.88 1.59 8.89
C TRP A 110 -2.02 0.94 7.82
N TYR A 111 -1.98 -0.39 7.79
CA TYR A 111 -1.15 -1.16 6.88
C TYR A 111 -1.98 -2.19 6.14
N ALA A 112 -2.07 -2.06 4.81
CA ALA A 112 -2.76 -3.00 3.94
C ALA A 112 -1.94 -4.30 3.80
N SER A 113 -1.99 -5.14 4.83
CA SER A 113 -1.25 -6.39 4.92
C SER A 113 -2.12 -7.62 4.81
N ASP A 114 -3.45 -7.45 4.91
CA ASP A 114 -4.38 -8.57 4.88
C ASP A 114 -5.36 -8.50 3.71
N THR A 115 -6.05 -9.60 3.47
CA THR A 115 -7.15 -9.73 2.52
C THR A 115 -8.21 -10.63 3.11
N GLY A 116 -9.46 -10.44 2.69
CA GLY A 116 -10.58 -11.30 3.13
C GLY A 116 -11.43 -11.75 1.95
N GLY A 117 -12.00 -12.96 2.03
CA GLY A 117 -12.90 -13.49 1.01
C GLY A 117 -14.11 -12.56 0.75
N GLY A 118 -14.64 -11.95 1.81
CA GLY A 118 -15.75 -11.00 1.76
C GLY A 118 -15.34 -9.53 1.59
N ILE A 119 -14.03 -9.22 1.59
CA ILE A 119 -13.51 -7.86 1.43
C ILE A 119 -13.23 -7.60 -0.04
N LYS A 120 -14.22 -7.02 -0.72
CA LYS A 120 -14.20 -6.77 -2.18
C LYS A 120 -14.59 -5.32 -2.47
N GLY A 121 -13.99 -4.77 -3.54
CA GLY A 121 -14.26 -3.40 -3.98
C GLY A 121 -13.86 -2.36 -2.94
N THR A 122 -14.80 -1.52 -2.57
CA THR A 122 -14.59 -0.42 -1.62
C THR A 122 -14.75 -0.81 -0.14
N LYS A 123 -14.68 -2.09 0.18
CA LYS A 123 -14.73 -2.57 1.57
C LYS A 123 -13.33 -2.73 2.13
N ILE A 124 -13.16 -2.35 3.38
CA ILE A 124 -11.97 -2.64 4.19
C ILE A 124 -12.39 -3.25 5.52
N ASP A 125 -11.49 -4.03 6.11
CA ASP A 125 -11.75 -4.66 7.41
C ASP A 125 -10.58 -4.37 8.36
N LEU A 126 -10.89 -3.65 9.46
CA LEU A 126 -9.90 -3.16 10.41
C LEU A 126 -9.67 -4.22 11.50
N PHE A 127 -8.45 -4.72 11.61
CA PHE A 127 -8.09 -5.66 12.66
C PHE A 127 -8.00 -4.96 14.01
N THR A 128 -8.79 -5.40 14.97
CA THR A 128 -8.88 -4.75 16.27
C THR A 128 -8.12 -5.44 17.39
N GLY A 129 -7.73 -6.71 17.20
CA GLY A 129 -7.00 -7.47 18.20
C GLY A 129 -7.64 -8.82 18.52
N HIS A 130 -7.58 -9.25 19.76
CA HIS A 130 -8.11 -10.54 20.19
C HIS A 130 -9.42 -10.38 20.96
N GLY A 131 -10.39 -11.20 20.59
CA GLY A 131 -11.72 -11.23 21.22
C GLY A 131 -12.60 -10.02 20.87
N ARG A 132 -13.90 -10.18 21.03
CA ARG A 132 -14.91 -9.19 20.64
C ARG A 132 -14.74 -7.83 21.33
N GLY A 133 -14.24 -7.83 22.57
CA GLY A 133 -13.99 -6.59 23.32
C GLY A 133 -12.94 -5.67 22.68
N SER A 134 -12.00 -6.23 21.88
CA SER A 134 -11.00 -5.44 21.17
C SER A 134 -11.58 -4.48 20.13
N MET A 135 -12.83 -4.68 19.71
CA MET A 135 -13.51 -3.84 18.72
C MET A 135 -13.93 -2.47 19.28
N GLN A 136 -14.08 -2.35 20.60
CA GLN A 136 -14.64 -1.15 21.27
C GLN A 136 -13.98 0.17 20.80
N PRO A 137 -12.67 0.30 20.72
CA PRO A 137 -12.05 1.55 20.27
C PRO A 137 -12.48 2.01 18.87
N ALA A 138 -12.73 1.04 17.97
CA ALA A 138 -13.06 1.29 16.58
C ALA A 138 -14.55 1.22 16.24
N MET A 139 -15.41 0.93 17.20
CA MET A 139 -16.86 0.69 16.96
C MET A 139 -17.57 1.84 16.25
N LEU A 140 -17.19 3.08 16.50
CA LEU A 140 -17.77 4.25 15.83
C LEU A 140 -17.52 4.26 14.31
N HIS A 141 -16.52 3.52 13.85
CA HIS A 141 -16.16 3.43 12.44
C HIS A 141 -16.78 2.23 11.73
N ASN A 142 -17.37 1.30 12.47
CA ASN A 142 -17.98 0.10 11.89
C ASN A 142 -19.13 0.46 10.93
N LEU A 143 -19.10 -0.10 9.72
CA LEU A 143 -20.05 0.13 8.62
C LEU A 143 -20.08 1.58 8.10
N LYS A 144 -19.14 2.43 8.49
CA LYS A 144 -19.02 3.80 8.00
C LYS A 144 -18.13 3.86 6.78
N THR A 145 -18.41 4.81 5.89
CA THR A 145 -17.52 5.16 4.78
C THR A 145 -16.46 6.13 5.28
N LEU A 146 -15.21 5.71 5.19
CA LEU A 146 -14.05 6.46 5.68
C LEU A 146 -13.29 7.11 4.53
N THR A 147 -12.61 8.22 4.85
CA THR A 147 -11.70 8.92 3.94
C THR A 147 -10.31 8.35 4.10
N VAL A 148 -9.85 7.69 3.08
CA VAL A 148 -8.59 6.93 3.09
C VAL A 148 -7.65 7.48 2.02
N SER A 149 -6.39 7.70 2.35
CA SER A 149 -5.36 8.10 1.39
C SER A 149 -4.12 7.23 1.54
N SER A 150 -3.29 7.20 0.51
CA SER A 150 -2.00 6.54 0.60
C SER A 150 -1.03 7.42 1.39
N ALA A 151 -0.37 6.83 2.38
CA ALA A 151 0.76 7.42 3.11
C ALA A 151 2.08 6.76 2.71
N GLY A 152 2.15 6.19 1.50
CA GLY A 152 3.31 5.49 0.96
C GLY A 152 3.20 3.97 1.03
N THR A 153 4.33 3.31 1.02
CA THR A 153 4.42 1.85 1.08
C THR A 153 5.25 1.40 2.28
N PHE A 154 5.19 0.11 2.60
CA PHE A 154 6.04 -0.50 3.63
C PHE A 154 6.66 -1.80 3.14
N LYS A 155 7.79 -2.16 3.74
CA LYS A 155 8.48 -3.44 3.53
C LYS A 155 8.32 -4.32 4.77
N GLY A 156 8.44 -5.63 4.58
CA GLY A 156 8.29 -6.58 5.69
C GLY A 156 6.87 -6.64 6.24
N CYS A 157 6.75 -6.75 7.55
CA CYS A 157 5.48 -6.80 8.27
C CYS A 157 5.09 -5.42 8.82
N PRO A 158 3.79 -5.20 9.12
CA PRO A 158 3.39 -4.03 9.89
C PRO A 158 4.18 -3.94 11.21
N PRO A 159 4.61 -2.74 11.63
CA PRO A 159 5.39 -2.60 12.85
C PRO A 159 4.57 -3.05 14.07
N SER A 160 5.15 -3.99 14.86
CA SER A 160 4.64 -4.39 16.15
C SER A 160 5.18 -3.43 17.21
N GLY A 161 4.33 -2.94 18.08
CA GLY A 161 4.73 -1.97 19.11
C GLY A 161 4.68 -0.55 18.59
N THR A 162 3.50 -0.13 18.24
CA THR A 162 3.24 1.20 17.73
C THR A 162 3.38 2.24 18.82
N THR A 163 4.33 3.12 18.65
CA THR A 163 4.31 4.45 19.25
C THR A 163 3.09 5.18 18.72
N TYR A 164 1.94 5.01 19.38
CA TYR A 164 0.83 5.92 19.16
C TYR A 164 1.25 7.30 19.68
N ALA A 165 0.83 8.37 19.03
CA ALA A 165 1.06 9.70 19.56
C ALA A 165 0.60 9.72 21.03
N LYS A 166 1.51 10.08 21.95
CA LYS A 166 1.11 10.35 23.34
C LYS A 166 0.05 11.42 23.28
N ALA A 167 -1.04 11.23 24.03
CA ALA A 167 -1.97 12.32 24.24
C ALA A 167 -1.15 13.48 24.84
N ASP A 168 -1.06 14.60 24.14
CA ASP A 168 -0.58 15.82 24.74
C ASP A 168 -1.48 16.08 25.96
N THR A 169 -0.92 15.88 27.13
CA THR A 169 -1.50 16.42 28.36
C THR A 169 -1.34 17.92 28.26
N ALA A 170 -2.28 18.57 27.56
CA ALA A 170 -2.47 20.01 27.72
C ALA A 170 -2.77 20.22 29.20
N LYS A 171 -1.76 20.69 29.92
CA LYS A 171 -1.97 21.33 31.21
C LYS A 171 -2.88 22.52 30.96
N GLY A 172 -4.14 22.41 31.41
CA GLY A 172 -4.99 23.56 31.66
C GLY A 172 -4.50 24.30 32.90
#